data_a91f40c2a34b7df50f865c1b06aa6fae
#
_entry.id   a91f40c2a34b7df50f865c1b06aa6fae
#
_cell.length_a   1.000
_cell.length_b   1.000
_cell.length_c   1.000
_cell.angle_alpha   90.00
_cell.angle_beta   90.00
_cell.angle_gamma   90.00
#
_symmetry.space_group_name_H-M   'P 1'
#
loop_
_entity.id
_entity.type
_entity.pdbx_description
1 polymer ?
#
loop_
_entity_poly.entity_id
_entity_poly.type
_entity_poly.pdbx_seq_one_letter_code
_entity_poly.pdbx_strand_id
1 'polypeptide(L)'
;KSASGIRQITRTVGIGYNLYDNSGQMEEYKNGFVVKFIDGRDDSIEFLNGIKLCAGDVIGKVDEDQLRRIQIRETILSHLDRERRLFNKDIKVLSLFFIDEVANYREYDEAGQPVNGKYAKMFEEEYQDIISNMQIAAGEDEYLKYLKSINPEKTHAGYFSVDKKGKMIDPKVGRKETTSDDISAYDLIMKNKERLLDRKE
;
A
#
# COMPACT_ATOMS: atom_id res chain seq x y z
N LYS A 1 14.32 10.67 19.39
CA LYS A 1 13.11 10.12 18.72
C LYS A 1 12.12 11.27 18.60
N SER A 2 12.00 11.85 17.42
CA SER A 2 10.98 12.86 17.11
C SER A 2 9.66 12.12 16.84
N ALA A 3 8.55 12.66 17.32
CA ALA A 3 7.21 12.10 17.18
C ALA A 3 6.63 12.22 15.75
N SER A 4 7.43 12.59 14.77
CA SER A 4 7.03 12.63 13.36
C SER A 4 7.56 11.38 12.66
N GLY A 5 6.66 10.59 12.07
CA GLY A 5 6.89 9.32 11.42
C GLY A 5 8.15 9.17 10.55
N ILE A 6 8.27 8.09 9.84
CA ILE A 6 9.41 7.79 8.96
C ILE A 6 9.63 8.96 8.00
N ARG A 7 10.77 9.63 8.13
CA ARG A 7 11.17 10.72 7.24
C ARG A 7 12.18 10.20 6.23
N GLN A 8 11.88 10.31 4.97
CA GLN A 8 12.83 10.03 3.90
C GLN A 8 13.92 11.12 3.89
N ILE A 9 15.17 10.72 4.01
CA ILE A 9 16.32 11.60 3.94
C ILE A 9 17.20 11.13 2.77
N THR A 10 17.33 11.95 1.75
CA THR A 10 18.26 11.70 0.66
C THR A 10 19.68 12.08 1.09
N ARG A 11 20.64 11.19 0.86
CA ARG A 11 22.06 11.45 1.12
C ARG A 11 22.88 11.12 -0.13
N THR A 12 23.85 11.96 -0.42
CA THR A 12 24.87 11.63 -1.41
C THR A 12 25.90 10.73 -0.74
N VAL A 13 26.18 9.59 -1.35
CA VAL A 13 27.19 8.64 -0.87
C VAL A 13 28.34 8.54 -1.86
N GLY A 14 29.52 8.23 -1.38
CA GLY A 14 30.74 8.07 -2.18
C GLY A 14 31.46 6.75 -1.88
N ILE A 15 32.57 6.54 -2.56
CA ILE A 15 33.45 5.39 -2.32
C ILE A 15 33.88 5.39 -0.85
N GLY A 16 33.88 4.22 -0.21
CA GLY A 16 34.18 4.05 1.21
C GLY A 16 33.00 4.25 2.15
N TYR A 17 31.81 4.62 1.65
CA TYR A 17 30.62 4.75 2.49
C TYR A 17 30.17 3.38 3.00
N ASN A 18 30.12 3.23 4.32
CA ASN A 18 29.72 2.00 4.98
C ASN A 18 28.23 2.07 5.33
N LEU A 19 27.42 1.20 4.74
CA LEU A 19 25.98 1.14 5.00
C LEU A 19 25.68 0.71 6.42
N TYR A 20 26.42 -0.25 7.01
CA TYR A 20 26.21 -0.71 8.37
C TYR A 20 26.36 0.43 9.38
N ASP A 21 27.43 1.18 9.31
CA ASP A 21 27.70 2.29 10.25
C ASP A 21 26.69 3.43 10.14
N ASN A 22 26.14 3.64 8.95
CA ASN A 22 25.25 4.76 8.64
C ASN A 22 23.75 4.41 8.64
N SER A 23 23.39 3.13 8.77
CA SER A 23 22.00 2.66 8.87
C SER A 23 21.50 2.51 10.31
N GLY A 24 22.34 2.80 11.32
CA GLY A 24 22.05 2.48 12.70
C GLY A 24 22.41 1.03 13.07
N GLN A 25 23.43 0.48 12.39
CA GLN A 25 23.97 -0.86 12.59
C GLN A 25 22.98 -1.99 12.27
N MET A 26 22.25 -1.84 11.17
CA MET A 26 21.34 -2.89 10.69
C MET A 26 22.15 -4.11 10.26
N GLU A 27 21.84 -5.29 10.82
CA GLU A 27 22.57 -6.55 10.60
C GLU A 27 22.66 -6.95 9.12
N GLU A 28 21.66 -6.59 8.31
CA GLU A 28 21.62 -6.84 6.87
C GLU A 28 22.81 -6.21 6.12
N TYR A 29 23.38 -5.14 6.66
CA TYR A 29 24.50 -4.41 6.05
C TYR A 29 25.85 -4.74 6.68
N LYS A 30 25.91 -5.67 7.64
CA LYS A 30 27.14 -5.99 8.40
C LYS A 30 28.25 -6.59 7.53
N ASN A 31 27.89 -7.33 6.49
CA ASN A 31 28.84 -8.13 5.71
C ASN A 31 29.35 -7.39 4.48
N GLY A 32 30.19 -6.36 4.70
CA GLY A 32 30.96 -5.73 3.62
C GLY A 32 30.16 -4.85 2.66
N PHE A 33 29.03 -4.32 3.08
CA PHE A 33 28.30 -3.29 2.35
C PHE A 33 28.95 -1.91 2.46
N VAL A 34 30.22 -1.85 2.03
CA VAL A 34 31.01 -0.62 1.88
C VAL A 34 31.13 -0.34 0.39
N VAL A 35 30.78 0.86 -0.01
CA VAL A 35 30.86 1.25 -1.43
C VAL A 35 32.30 1.19 -1.92
N LYS A 36 32.59 0.28 -2.84
CA LYS A 36 33.90 0.06 -3.45
C LYS A 36 34.08 0.88 -4.71
N PHE A 37 33.06 0.92 -5.56
CA PHE A 37 33.09 1.57 -6.86
C PHE A 37 31.71 2.09 -7.25
N ILE A 38 31.66 3.21 -7.95
CA ILE A 38 30.44 3.81 -8.52
C ILE A 38 30.71 4.02 -10.00
N ASP A 39 29.90 3.43 -10.88
CA ASP A 39 29.98 3.61 -12.32
C ASP A 39 28.74 4.38 -12.84
N GLY A 40 28.96 5.64 -13.23
CA GLY A 40 27.90 6.48 -13.77
C GLY A 40 27.56 6.21 -15.24
N ARG A 41 28.21 5.23 -15.90
CA ARG A 41 27.90 4.86 -17.29
C ARG A 41 26.76 3.83 -17.35
N ASP A 42 26.69 2.96 -16.35
CA ASP A 42 25.65 1.94 -16.22
C ASP A 42 24.80 2.12 -14.95
N ASP A 43 24.93 3.30 -14.32
CA ASP A 43 24.20 3.66 -13.09
C ASP A 43 24.30 2.57 -12.00
N SER A 44 25.54 2.08 -11.75
CA SER A 44 25.75 0.98 -10.81
C SER A 44 26.69 1.34 -9.65
N ILE A 45 26.50 0.60 -8.56
CA ILE A 45 27.36 0.64 -7.36
C ILE A 45 27.86 -0.79 -7.09
N GLU A 46 29.17 -0.93 -6.84
CA GLU A 46 29.78 -2.18 -6.38
C GLU A 46 30.21 -2.04 -4.93
N PHE A 47 29.92 -3.05 -4.11
CA PHE A 47 30.31 -3.14 -2.70
C PHE A 47 31.54 -4.03 -2.51
N LEU A 48 32.24 -3.90 -1.37
CA LEU A 48 33.41 -4.71 -1.04
C LEU A 48 33.09 -6.21 -0.93
N ASN A 49 31.85 -6.57 -0.62
CA ASN A 49 31.38 -7.97 -0.59
C ASN A 49 31.14 -8.56 -2.00
N GLY A 50 31.45 -7.84 -3.07
CA GLY A 50 31.30 -8.29 -4.45
C GLY A 50 29.91 -8.09 -5.04
N ILE A 51 28.96 -7.57 -4.28
CA ILE A 51 27.61 -7.27 -4.78
C ILE A 51 27.68 -6.03 -5.66
N LYS A 52 27.11 -6.12 -6.86
CA LYS A 52 26.88 -4.99 -7.77
C LYS A 52 25.39 -4.76 -7.91
N LEU A 53 24.97 -3.51 -7.80
CA LEU A 53 23.59 -3.05 -7.99
C LEU A 53 23.52 -1.97 -9.05
N CYS A 54 22.59 -2.10 -9.98
CA CYS A 54 22.19 -1.04 -10.88
C CYS A 54 21.05 -0.21 -10.28
N ALA A 55 20.83 0.98 -10.82
CA ALA A 55 19.71 1.81 -10.40
C ALA A 55 18.39 1.04 -10.58
N GLY A 56 17.61 0.94 -9.49
CA GLY A 56 16.37 0.17 -9.44
C GLY A 56 16.49 -1.26 -8.92
N ASP A 57 17.72 -1.80 -8.83
CA ASP A 57 17.92 -3.13 -8.23
C ASP A 57 17.69 -3.12 -6.73
N VAL A 58 17.20 -4.23 -6.21
CA VAL A 58 16.99 -4.46 -4.78
C VAL A 58 17.66 -5.76 -4.37
N ILE A 59 18.42 -5.75 -3.27
CA ILE A 59 18.98 -6.96 -2.66
C ILE A 59 18.44 -7.15 -1.26
N GLY A 60 18.37 -8.41 -0.86
CA GLY A 60 17.91 -8.83 0.44
C GLY A 60 16.59 -9.57 0.35
N LYS A 61 16.18 -10.14 1.45
CA LYS A 61 14.79 -10.55 1.64
C LYS A 61 14.01 -9.25 1.78
N VAL A 62 13.49 -8.73 0.67
CA VAL A 62 12.40 -7.78 0.75
C VAL A 62 11.30 -8.53 1.48
N ASP A 63 10.99 -8.15 2.70
CA ASP A 63 9.77 -8.60 3.33
C ASP A 63 8.64 -8.01 2.50
N GLU A 64 8.11 -8.83 1.61
CA GLU A 64 7.09 -8.44 0.65
C GLU A 64 5.87 -7.86 1.38
N ASP A 65 5.59 -8.39 2.56
CA ASP A 65 4.53 -7.91 3.43
C ASP A 65 4.81 -6.50 3.96
N GLN A 66 6.05 -6.21 4.34
CA GLN A 66 6.46 -4.87 4.73
C GLN A 66 6.36 -3.87 3.58
N LEU A 67 6.79 -4.26 2.39
CA LEU A 67 6.66 -3.42 1.19
C LEU A 67 5.19 -3.12 0.89
N ARG A 68 4.32 -4.13 0.92
CA ARG A 68 2.87 -3.97 0.73
C ARG A 68 2.25 -3.07 1.79
N ARG A 69 2.65 -3.24 3.05
CA ARG A 69 2.19 -2.39 4.16
C ARG A 69 2.58 -0.92 3.94
N ILE A 70 3.81 -0.65 3.52
CA ILE A 70 4.26 0.70 3.18
C ILE A 70 3.44 1.29 2.02
N GLN A 71 3.21 0.53 0.95
CA GLN A 71 2.42 0.96 -0.20
C GLN A 71 0.97 1.30 0.20
N ILE A 72 0.35 0.46 1.04
CA ILE A 72 -0.99 0.68 1.57
C ILE A 72 -1.00 1.97 2.40
N ARG A 73 -0.06 2.13 3.34
CA ARG A 73 0.04 3.30 4.21
C ARG A 73 0.18 4.60 3.41
N GLU A 74 1.11 4.65 2.46
CA GLU A 74 1.34 5.84 1.63
C GLU A 74 0.12 6.17 0.76
N THR A 75 -0.59 5.16 0.28
CA THR A 75 -1.83 5.36 -0.48
C THR A 75 -2.93 5.95 0.42
N ILE A 76 -3.08 5.46 1.66
CA ILE A 76 -4.03 6.01 2.63
C ILE A 76 -3.68 7.47 2.94
N LEU A 77 -2.42 7.79 3.24
CA LEU A 77 -1.97 9.16 3.52
C LEU A 77 -2.25 10.10 2.34
N SER A 78 -1.93 9.68 1.12
CA SER A 78 -2.23 10.44 -0.10
C SER A 78 -3.73 10.65 -0.33
N HIS A 79 -4.54 9.62 -0.04
CA HIS A 79 -5.99 9.70 -0.11
C HIS A 79 -6.53 10.74 0.87
N LEU A 80 -6.17 10.64 2.14
CA LEU A 80 -6.63 11.53 3.20
C LEU A 80 -6.21 12.99 2.98
N ASP A 81 -4.97 13.23 2.50
CA ASP A 81 -4.52 14.60 2.16
C ASP A 81 -5.37 15.20 1.03
N ARG A 82 -5.73 14.40 0.03
CA ARG A 82 -6.59 14.85 -1.08
C ARG A 82 -8.03 15.04 -0.63
N GLU A 83 -8.58 14.10 0.15
CA GLU A 83 -9.95 14.18 0.67
C GLU A 83 -10.13 15.41 1.58
N ARG A 84 -9.18 15.68 2.47
CA ARG A 84 -9.18 16.85 3.34
C ARG A 84 -9.37 18.15 2.57
N ARG A 85 -8.67 18.33 1.45
CA ARG A 85 -8.75 19.52 0.60
C ARG A 85 -10.09 19.66 -0.12
N LEU A 86 -10.81 18.57 -0.30
CA LEU A 86 -12.06 18.49 -1.04
C LEU A 86 -13.28 18.32 -0.13
N PHE A 87 -13.06 18.09 1.17
CA PHE A 87 -14.11 17.77 2.14
C PHE A 87 -15.21 18.84 2.19
N ASN A 88 -14.82 20.12 2.31
CA ASN A 88 -15.77 21.25 2.36
C ASN A 88 -16.40 21.60 1.00
N LYS A 89 -15.96 20.91 -0.08
CA LYS A 89 -16.53 21.07 -1.43
C LYS A 89 -17.54 19.97 -1.76
N ASP A 90 -17.83 19.11 -0.81
CA ASP A 90 -18.70 17.93 -0.97
C ASP A 90 -18.25 16.97 -2.09
N ILE A 91 -16.94 16.89 -2.30
CA ILE A 91 -16.32 15.99 -3.27
C ILE A 91 -15.71 14.82 -2.50
N LYS A 92 -16.20 13.60 -2.77
CA LYS A 92 -15.64 12.36 -2.24
C LYS A 92 -14.47 11.89 -3.10
N VAL A 93 -13.42 11.43 -2.45
CA VAL A 93 -12.24 10.83 -3.09
C VAL A 93 -12.38 9.30 -3.04
N LEU A 94 -11.96 8.63 -4.10
CA LEU A 94 -11.81 7.18 -4.13
C LEU A 94 -10.37 6.84 -4.49
N SER A 95 -9.83 5.81 -3.83
CA SER A 95 -8.56 5.17 -4.19
C SER A 95 -8.82 3.75 -4.65
N LEU A 96 -8.11 3.30 -5.67
CA LEU A 96 -8.25 1.97 -6.23
C LEU A 96 -6.95 1.19 -6.01
N PHE A 97 -7.08 0.02 -5.41
CA PHE A 97 -6.00 -0.94 -5.25
C PHE A 97 -6.20 -2.11 -6.21
N PHE A 98 -5.17 -2.44 -6.97
CA PHE A 98 -5.15 -3.67 -7.76
C PHE A 98 -4.50 -4.78 -6.95
N ILE A 99 -5.20 -5.88 -6.79
CA ILE A 99 -4.79 -7.02 -5.99
C ILE A 99 -4.72 -8.23 -6.92
N ASP A 100 -3.61 -8.94 -6.85
CA ASP A 100 -3.27 -10.09 -7.71
C ASP A 100 -4.09 -11.35 -7.40
N GLU A 101 -4.38 -11.60 -6.11
CA GLU A 101 -5.12 -12.78 -5.65
C GLU A 101 -6.25 -12.38 -4.70
N VAL A 102 -7.43 -12.95 -4.90
CA VAL A 102 -8.60 -12.73 -4.03
C VAL A 102 -8.30 -13.06 -2.58
N ALA A 103 -7.52 -14.12 -2.31
CA ALA A 103 -7.16 -14.56 -0.96
C ALA A 103 -6.45 -13.46 -0.15
N ASN A 104 -5.68 -12.59 -0.82
CA ASN A 104 -5.04 -11.45 -0.16
C ASN A 104 -6.04 -10.42 0.39
N TYR A 105 -7.24 -10.36 -0.16
CA TYR A 105 -8.30 -9.46 0.29
C TYR A 105 -9.41 -10.18 1.07
N ARG A 106 -9.86 -11.36 0.61
CA ARG A 106 -10.99 -12.10 1.16
C ARG A 106 -10.67 -13.59 1.22
N GLU A 107 -10.76 -14.15 2.40
CA GLU A 107 -10.69 -15.59 2.66
C GLU A 107 -12.05 -16.11 3.13
N TYR A 108 -12.18 -17.43 3.27
CA TYR A 108 -13.38 -18.07 3.78
C TYR A 108 -12.97 -19.09 4.84
N ASP A 109 -13.61 -19.03 6.00
CA ASP A 109 -13.37 -19.96 7.11
C ASP A 109 -13.93 -21.37 6.82
N GLU A 110 -13.74 -22.29 7.76
CA GLU A 110 -14.23 -23.68 7.65
C GLU A 110 -15.76 -23.77 7.50
N ALA A 111 -16.51 -22.80 8.03
CA ALA A 111 -17.95 -22.67 7.89
C ALA A 111 -18.35 -21.98 6.56
N GLY A 112 -17.38 -21.54 5.76
CA GLY A 112 -17.60 -20.83 4.50
C GLY A 112 -17.99 -19.36 4.68
N GLN A 113 -17.80 -18.79 5.88
CA GLN A 113 -18.06 -17.38 6.13
C GLN A 113 -16.90 -16.53 5.64
N PRO A 114 -17.18 -15.34 5.06
CA PRO A 114 -16.13 -14.45 4.58
C PRO A 114 -15.32 -13.85 5.74
N VAL A 115 -14.00 -13.93 5.65
CA VAL A 115 -13.06 -13.30 6.57
C VAL A 115 -12.08 -12.42 5.78
N ASN A 116 -11.56 -11.41 6.42
CA ASN A 116 -10.61 -10.52 5.76
C ASN A 116 -9.29 -11.25 5.49
N GLY A 117 -8.80 -11.12 4.27
CA GLY A 117 -7.47 -11.55 3.88
C GLY A 117 -6.37 -10.62 4.41
N LYS A 118 -5.14 -10.95 4.12
CA LYS A 118 -3.95 -10.28 4.64
C LYS A 118 -3.92 -8.76 4.33
N TYR A 119 -4.21 -8.37 3.10
CA TYR A 119 -4.15 -6.96 2.71
C TYR A 119 -5.32 -6.13 3.25
N ALA A 120 -6.51 -6.73 3.40
CA ALA A 120 -7.62 -6.06 4.06
C ALA A 120 -7.29 -5.76 5.53
N LYS A 121 -6.71 -6.74 6.26
CA LYS A 121 -6.25 -6.53 7.63
C LYS A 121 -5.16 -5.46 7.74
N MET A 122 -4.15 -5.51 6.86
CA MET A 122 -3.11 -4.48 6.80
C MET A 122 -3.69 -3.08 6.56
N PHE A 123 -4.66 -2.98 5.66
CA PHE A 123 -5.33 -1.70 5.38
C PHE A 123 -6.04 -1.15 6.62
N GLU A 124 -6.82 -1.98 7.30
CA GLU A 124 -7.56 -1.58 8.50
C GLU A 124 -6.63 -1.14 9.64
N GLU A 125 -5.54 -1.89 9.87
CA GLU A 125 -4.51 -1.57 10.86
C GLU A 125 -3.82 -0.23 10.56
N GLU A 126 -3.36 -0.04 9.32
CA GLU A 126 -2.70 1.20 8.90
C GLU A 126 -3.65 2.41 8.93
N TYR A 127 -4.89 2.22 8.49
CA TYR A 127 -5.92 3.26 8.56
C TYR A 127 -6.16 3.68 10.01
N GLN A 128 -6.36 2.72 10.91
CA GLN A 128 -6.59 2.99 12.33
C GLN A 128 -5.39 3.69 12.98
N ASP A 129 -4.17 3.25 12.68
CA ASP A 129 -2.95 3.88 13.19
C ASP A 129 -2.82 5.33 12.71
N ILE A 130 -3.02 5.57 11.41
CA ILE A 130 -2.96 6.92 10.83
C ILE A 130 -3.98 7.85 11.50
N ILE A 131 -5.26 7.43 11.60
CA ILE A 131 -6.32 8.26 12.17
C ILE A 131 -6.08 8.53 13.66
N SER A 132 -5.60 7.53 14.40
CA SER A 132 -5.30 7.67 15.84
C SER A 132 -4.17 8.66 16.11
N ASN A 133 -3.19 8.73 15.21
CA ASN A 133 -2.01 9.60 15.35
C ASN A 133 -2.14 10.91 14.55
N MET A 134 -3.25 11.12 13.84
CA MET A 134 -3.43 12.31 12.99
C MET A 134 -3.53 13.58 13.82
N GLN A 135 -2.61 14.51 13.54
CA GLN A 135 -2.66 15.88 14.02
C GLN A 135 -3.13 16.77 12.86
N ILE A 136 -4.17 17.53 13.07
CA ILE A 136 -4.70 18.45 12.07
C ILE A 136 -4.58 19.90 12.54
N ALA A 137 -4.58 20.81 11.57
CA ALA A 137 -4.50 22.24 11.85
C ALA A 137 -5.77 22.74 12.55
N ALA A 138 -5.65 23.85 13.26
CA ALA A 138 -6.79 24.50 13.85
C ALA A 138 -7.83 24.89 12.77
N GLY A 139 -9.10 24.52 13.00
CA GLY A 139 -10.18 24.74 12.05
C GLY A 139 -10.57 23.53 11.18
N GLU A 140 -9.88 22.39 11.31
CA GLU A 140 -10.20 21.15 10.59
C GLU A 140 -10.83 20.09 11.49
N ASP A 141 -11.38 20.49 12.63
CA ASP A 141 -11.97 19.58 13.64
C ASP A 141 -13.13 18.74 13.10
N GLU A 142 -13.90 19.27 12.15
CA GLU A 142 -15.03 18.56 11.54
C GLU A 142 -14.56 17.38 10.69
N TYR A 143 -13.48 17.56 9.92
CA TYR A 143 -12.91 16.48 9.14
C TYR A 143 -12.35 15.37 10.02
N LEU A 144 -11.64 15.71 11.10
CA LEU A 144 -11.15 14.69 12.04
C LEU A 144 -12.28 13.95 12.76
N LYS A 145 -13.34 14.66 13.16
CA LYS A 145 -14.53 14.04 13.74
C LYS A 145 -15.18 13.07 12.74
N TYR A 146 -15.30 13.48 11.49
CA TYR A 146 -15.79 12.63 10.40
C TYR A 146 -14.95 11.35 10.29
N LEU A 147 -13.63 11.45 10.16
CA LEU A 147 -12.75 10.28 10.04
C LEU A 147 -12.84 9.34 11.25
N LYS A 148 -12.87 9.90 12.47
CA LYS A 148 -13.00 9.11 13.71
C LYS A 148 -14.37 8.46 13.89
N SER A 149 -15.38 8.91 13.16
CA SER A 149 -16.73 8.31 13.20
C SER A 149 -16.87 7.09 12.29
N ILE A 150 -15.90 6.86 11.39
CA ILE A 150 -15.96 5.78 10.40
C ILE A 150 -15.26 4.54 10.96
N ASN A 151 -15.93 3.39 10.89
CA ASN A 151 -15.30 2.11 11.17
C ASN A 151 -14.34 1.74 10.02
N PRO A 152 -13.06 1.42 10.27
CA PRO A 152 -12.10 1.01 9.24
C PRO A 152 -12.63 -0.06 8.27
N GLU A 153 -13.36 -1.05 8.77
CA GLU A 153 -13.97 -2.11 7.96
C GLU A 153 -14.97 -1.61 6.90
N LYS A 154 -15.51 -0.40 7.08
CA LYS A 154 -16.46 0.24 6.15
C LYS A 154 -15.80 1.20 5.16
N THR A 155 -14.49 1.37 5.24
CA THR A 155 -13.75 2.31 4.38
C THR A 155 -13.28 1.68 3.08
N HIS A 156 -13.37 0.36 2.96
CA HIS A 156 -12.95 -0.37 1.77
C HIS A 156 -13.96 -1.43 1.33
N ALA A 157 -13.99 -1.71 0.04
CA ALA A 157 -14.79 -2.77 -0.55
C ALA A 157 -14.01 -3.43 -1.69
N GLY A 158 -14.09 -4.76 -1.78
CA GLY A 158 -13.47 -5.53 -2.86
C GLY A 158 -14.44 -5.82 -3.98
N TYR A 159 -13.98 -5.64 -5.21
CA TYR A 159 -14.72 -5.98 -6.43
C TYR A 159 -13.95 -7.08 -7.15
N PHE A 160 -14.47 -8.30 -7.10
CA PHE A 160 -13.87 -9.50 -7.68
C PHE A 160 -14.91 -10.32 -8.40
N SER A 161 -14.48 -11.22 -9.27
CA SER A 161 -15.33 -12.24 -9.83
C SER A 161 -15.94 -13.10 -8.73
N VAL A 162 -17.17 -13.59 -8.93
CA VAL A 162 -17.86 -14.43 -7.97
C VAL A 162 -18.25 -15.76 -8.58
N ASP A 163 -18.20 -16.82 -7.80
CA ASP A 163 -18.70 -18.13 -8.19
C ASP A 163 -20.25 -18.22 -8.10
N LYS A 164 -20.80 -19.36 -8.49
CA LYS A 164 -22.25 -19.61 -8.42
C LYS A 164 -22.84 -19.58 -6.99
N LYS A 165 -21.97 -19.61 -5.97
CA LYS A 165 -22.34 -19.52 -4.55
C LYS A 165 -22.13 -18.11 -3.98
N GLY A 166 -21.72 -17.14 -4.82
CA GLY A 166 -21.44 -15.77 -4.42
C GLY A 166 -20.09 -15.55 -3.73
N LYS A 167 -19.20 -16.56 -3.74
CA LYS A 167 -17.83 -16.41 -3.20
C LYS A 167 -16.94 -15.71 -4.20
N MET A 168 -16.14 -14.75 -3.72
CA MET A 168 -15.11 -14.11 -4.53
C MET A 168 -14.06 -15.14 -4.94
N ILE A 169 -13.68 -15.13 -6.21
CA ILE A 169 -12.72 -16.07 -6.81
C ILE A 169 -11.79 -15.33 -7.77
N ASP A 170 -10.59 -15.87 -7.93
CA ASP A 170 -9.70 -15.42 -8.99
C ASP A 170 -10.24 -15.85 -10.37
N PRO A 171 -10.17 -14.95 -11.38
CA PRO A 171 -10.61 -15.28 -12.71
C PRO A 171 -9.79 -16.46 -13.26
N LYS A 172 -10.46 -17.49 -13.75
CA LYS A 172 -9.78 -18.61 -14.41
C LYS A 172 -9.23 -18.14 -15.75
N VAL A 173 -7.92 -18.08 -15.87
CA VAL A 173 -7.24 -17.83 -17.14
C VAL A 173 -7.41 -19.06 -18.05
N GLY A 174 -8.57 -19.17 -18.66
CA GLY A 174 -8.84 -20.15 -19.72
C GLY A 174 -8.27 -19.63 -21.04
N ARG A 175 -7.58 -20.48 -21.78
CA ARG A 175 -6.91 -20.17 -23.06
C ARG A 175 -7.83 -19.63 -24.18
N LYS A 176 -9.13 -19.40 -23.93
CA LYS A 176 -10.13 -18.99 -24.96
C LYS A 176 -11.14 -17.93 -24.52
N GLU A 177 -11.13 -17.45 -23.28
CA GLU A 177 -12.12 -16.46 -22.80
C GLU A 177 -11.40 -15.28 -22.14
N THR A 178 -10.85 -14.41 -22.97
CA THR A 178 -10.14 -13.18 -22.53
C THR A 178 -11.08 -12.01 -22.24
N THR A 179 -12.40 -12.18 -22.17
CA THR A 179 -13.29 -11.03 -22.31
C THR A 179 -14.46 -10.90 -21.31
N SER A 180 -14.79 -11.88 -20.44
CA SER A 180 -16.04 -11.73 -19.69
C SER A 180 -15.89 -11.24 -18.25
N ASP A 181 -14.89 -11.70 -17.50
CA ASP A 181 -14.89 -11.48 -16.04
C ASP A 181 -14.21 -10.17 -15.63
N ASP A 182 -13.10 -9.78 -16.26
CA ASP A 182 -12.44 -8.49 -16.02
C ASP A 182 -13.29 -7.29 -16.44
N ILE A 183 -14.02 -7.44 -17.57
CA ILE A 183 -14.96 -6.43 -18.04
C ILE A 183 -16.12 -6.26 -17.05
N SER A 184 -16.58 -7.35 -16.41
CA SER A 184 -17.67 -7.28 -15.44
C SER A 184 -17.29 -6.53 -14.17
N ALA A 185 -16.08 -6.70 -13.67
CA ALA A 185 -15.58 -5.96 -12.49
C ALA A 185 -15.41 -4.47 -12.79
N TYR A 186 -14.81 -4.14 -13.93
CA TYR A 186 -14.68 -2.75 -14.40
C TYR A 186 -16.05 -2.09 -14.61
N ASP A 187 -16.97 -2.76 -15.30
CA ASP A 187 -18.33 -2.27 -15.53
C ASP A 187 -19.09 -2.07 -14.21
N LEU A 188 -18.92 -2.97 -13.23
CA LEU A 188 -19.55 -2.85 -11.93
C LEU A 188 -19.07 -1.60 -11.19
N ILE A 189 -17.76 -1.35 -11.16
CA ILE A 189 -17.18 -0.14 -10.57
C ILE A 189 -17.71 1.11 -11.29
N MET A 190 -17.69 1.11 -12.61
CA MET A 190 -18.11 2.27 -13.41
C MET A 190 -19.62 2.54 -13.32
N LYS A 191 -20.45 1.51 -13.25
CA LYS A 191 -21.92 1.65 -13.10
C LYS A 191 -22.31 2.08 -11.69
N ASN A 192 -21.56 1.66 -10.66
CA ASN A 192 -21.86 1.99 -9.27
C ASN A 192 -21.05 3.20 -8.75
N LYS A 193 -20.28 3.89 -9.59
CA LYS A 193 -19.45 5.02 -9.15
C LYS A 193 -20.22 6.11 -8.43
N GLU A 194 -21.44 6.42 -8.85
CA GLU A 194 -22.28 7.44 -8.21
C GLU A 194 -22.65 7.03 -6.79
N ARG A 195 -23.04 5.76 -6.57
CA ARG A 195 -23.34 5.22 -5.25
C ARG A 195 -22.07 5.17 -4.37
N LEU A 196 -20.93 4.76 -4.93
CA LEU A 196 -19.65 4.73 -4.23
C LEU A 196 -19.18 6.14 -3.84
N LEU A 197 -19.58 7.15 -4.59
CA LEU A 197 -19.27 8.57 -4.32
C LEU A 197 -20.28 9.21 -3.35
N ASP A 198 -21.40 8.57 -3.02
CA ASP A 198 -22.34 9.09 -2.03
C ASP A 198 -21.77 8.93 -0.62
N ARG A 199 -21.62 10.05 0.10
CA ARG A 199 -21.14 10.06 1.49
C ARG A 199 -22.13 9.49 2.50
N LYS A 200 -23.39 9.34 2.12
CA LYS A 200 -24.44 8.82 3.01
C LYS A 200 -24.52 7.30 3.02
N GLU A 201 -23.88 6.65 2.08
CA GLU A 201 -23.74 5.19 2.02
C GLU A 201 -22.33 4.73 2.44
#